data_86ef5f0d584bcb7a15e82636c2c93728
#
_entry.id   86ef5f0d584bcb7a15e82636c2c93728
#
_cell.length_a   1.000
_cell.length_b   1.000
_cell.length_c   1.000
_cell.angle_alpha   90.00
_cell.angle_beta   90.00
_cell.angle_gamma   90.00
#
_symmetry.space_group_name_H-M   'P 1'
#
loop_
_entity.id
_entity.type
_entity.pdbx_description
1 polymer ?
#
loop_
_entity_poly.entity_id
_entity_poly.type
_entity_poly.pdbx_seq_one_letter_code
_entity_poly.pdbx_strand_id
1 'polypeptide(L)'
;GLYGNAMPPQNGAPLRLVLPWKYGFKSIKSIVKIEFLEYRPVSSWERSNPKEYGFYANVNPQVSHPRWSQASERRLPTSLFSPNRRPTLMFNGYGDEVAHLYAGMNLRNDY
;
A
#
# COMPACT_ATOMS: atom_id res chain seq x y z
N GLY A 1 -7.69 -4.85 17.77
CA GLY A 1 -8.18 -4.21 16.54
C GLY A 1 -8.16 -2.69 16.63
N LEU A 2 -8.46 -2.01 15.53
CA LEU A 2 -8.39 -0.54 15.43
C LEU A 2 -9.23 0.20 16.47
N TYR A 3 -10.32 -0.39 16.90
CA TYR A 3 -11.27 0.23 17.85
C TYR A 3 -11.27 -0.44 19.20
N GLY A 4 -10.16 -1.07 19.58
CA GLY A 4 -10.03 -1.74 20.86
C GLY A 4 -10.63 -3.14 20.96
N ASN A 5 -11.28 -3.62 19.92
CA ASN A 5 -11.84 -4.96 19.85
C ASN A 5 -10.82 -5.95 19.28
N ALA A 6 -11.00 -7.24 19.59
CA ALA A 6 -10.19 -8.30 19.01
C ALA A 6 -10.37 -8.33 17.48
N MET A 7 -9.28 -8.52 16.75
CA MET A 7 -9.30 -8.58 15.29
C MET A 7 -9.78 -9.96 14.83
N PRO A 8 -10.84 -10.05 14.00
CA PRO A 8 -11.31 -11.32 13.46
C PRO A 8 -10.26 -11.99 12.56
N PRO A 9 -10.27 -13.32 12.40
CA PRO A 9 -9.33 -14.02 11.52
C PRO A 9 -9.32 -13.51 10.08
N GLN A 10 -10.48 -13.21 9.49
CA GLN A 10 -10.58 -12.71 8.12
C GLN A 10 -9.95 -11.32 7.95
N ASN A 11 -9.81 -10.54 9.02
CA ASN A 11 -9.17 -9.24 9.01
C ASN A 11 -7.67 -9.29 9.33
N GLY A 12 -7.12 -10.48 9.57
CA GLY A 12 -5.71 -10.70 9.69
C GLY A 12 -5.16 -11.05 11.08
N ALA A 13 -6.03 -11.54 12.01
CA ALA A 13 -5.54 -12.01 13.31
C ALA A 13 -4.52 -13.14 13.15
N PRO A 14 -3.58 -13.32 14.09
CA PRO A 14 -3.43 -12.59 15.34
C PRO A 14 -2.75 -11.22 15.22
N LEU A 15 -1.91 -11.01 14.22
CA LEU A 15 -1.13 -9.79 14.03
C LEU A 15 -1.14 -9.39 12.56
N ARG A 16 -1.37 -8.13 12.30
CA ARG A 16 -1.40 -7.57 10.95
C ARG A 16 -0.47 -6.37 10.84
N LEU A 17 0.25 -6.28 9.71
CA LEU A 17 1.03 -5.10 9.36
C LEU A 17 0.12 -4.01 8.77
N VAL A 18 0.36 -2.76 9.14
CA VAL A 18 -0.34 -1.60 8.56
C VAL A 18 0.71 -0.61 8.05
N LEU A 19 0.73 -0.42 6.74
CA LEU A 19 1.63 0.50 6.04
C LEU A 19 0.77 1.47 5.21
N PRO A 20 0.24 2.54 5.82
CA PRO A 20 -0.77 3.37 5.16
C PRO A 20 -0.26 4.13 3.93
N TRP A 21 1.07 4.34 3.81
CA TRP A 21 1.66 5.01 2.63
C TRP A 21 1.96 4.06 1.46
N LYS A 22 1.72 2.77 1.63
CA LYS A 22 1.92 1.75 0.60
C LYS A 22 0.57 1.18 0.16
N TYR A 23 0.56 0.58 -1.04
CA TYR A 23 -0.62 -0.15 -1.49
C TYR A 23 -0.92 -1.37 -0.61
N GLY A 24 -2.20 -1.74 -0.55
CA GLY A 24 -2.71 -2.69 0.44
C GLY A 24 -2.05 -4.07 0.47
N PHE A 25 -1.54 -4.56 -0.67
CA PHE A 25 -0.87 -5.87 -0.72
C PHE A 25 0.45 -5.91 0.08
N LYS A 26 0.99 -4.74 0.48
CA LYS A 26 2.17 -4.66 1.35
C LYS A 26 1.81 -4.75 2.84
N SER A 27 0.54 -4.66 3.19
CA SER A 27 0.03 -4.77 4.57
C SER A 27 -0.41 -6.20 4.84
N ILE A 28 0.55 -7.08 5.10
CA ILE A 28 0.30 -8.51 5.25
C ILE A 28 -0.53 -8.83 6.48
N LYS A 29 -1.34 -9.88 6.36
CA LYS A 29 -2.24 -10.37 7.42
C LYS A 29 -1.69 -11.64 8.06
N SER A 30 -2.15 -11.93 9.28
CA SER A 30 -1.90 -13.20 9.97
C SER A 30 -0.41 -13.54 10.02
N ILE A 31 0.39 -12.61 10.52
CA ILE A 31 1.85 -12.77 10.58
C ILE A 31 2.20 -13.94 11.50
N VAL A 32 2.99 -14.87 10.99
CA VAL A 32 3.50 -16.01 11.75
C VAL A 32 5.01 -15.99 11.92
N LYS A 33 5.73 -15.15 11.13
CA LYS A 33 7.18 -15.05 11.18
C LYS A 33 7.65 -13.69 10.67
N ILE A 34 8.64 -13.11 11.33
CA ILE A 34 9.31 -11.88 10.92
C ILE A 34 10.80 -12.18 10.81
N GLU A 35 11.40 -11.90 9.64
CA GLU A 35 12.83 -12.08 9.37
C GLU A 35 13.46 -10.77 8.92
N PHE A 36 14.66 -10.47 9.42
CA PHE A 36 15.48 -9.38 8.93
C PHE A 36 16.50 -9.92 7.93
N LEU A 37 16.48 -9.42 6.71
CA LEU A 37 17.29 -9.91 5.60
C LEU A 37 18.25 -8.84 5.09
N GLU A 38 19.43 -9.26 4.66
CA GLU A 38 20.43 -8.38 4.04
C GLU A 38 20.21 -8.20 2.54
N TYR A 39 19.29 -8.93 1.96
CA TYR A 39 18.97 -8.86 0.55
C TYR A 39 17.48 -8.53 0.35
N ARG A 40 17.14 -8.00 -0.84
CA ARG A 40 15.77 -7.71 -1.24
C ARG A 40 15.06 -8.99 -1.71
N PRO A 41 14.11 -9.53 -0.95
CA PRO A 41 13.36 -10.70 -1.38
C PRO A 41 12.31 -10.32 -2.44
N VAL A 42 11.97 -11.28 -3.29
CA VAL A 42 10.87 -11.15 -4.25
C VAL A 42 9.62 -11.74 -3.61
N SER A 43 8.57 -10.90 -3.46
CA SER A 43 7.29 -11.37 -2.92
C SER A 43 6.53 -12.21 -3.94
N SER A 44 5.52 -12.96 -3.47
CA SER A 44 4.64 -13.72 -4.36
C SER A 44 3.88 -12.83 -5.34
N TRP A 45 3.48 -11.63 -4.91
CA TRP A 45 2.82 -10.65 -5.77
C TRP A 45 3.75 -10.16 -6.88
N GLU A 46 4.98 -9.77 -6.53
CA GLU A 46 5.98 -9.31 -7.49
C GLU A 46 6.36 -10.42 -8.48
N ARG A 47 6.48 -11.67 -7.98
CA ARG A 47 6.76 -12.83 -8.84
C ARG A 47 5.64 -13.09 -9.83
N SER A 48 4.38 -12.92 -9.40
CA SER A 48 3.22 -13.14 -10.26
C SER A 48 3.11 -12.08 -11.35
N ASN A 49 3.36 -10.81 -11.03
CA ASN A 49 3.30 -9.71 -11.99
C ASN A 49 4.18 -8.54 -11.54
N PRO A 50 5.48 -8.54 -11.90
CA PRO A 50 6.42 -7.51 -11.45
C PRO A 50 6.12 -6.11 -11.96
N LYS A 51 5.34 -5.97 -13.04
CA LYS A 51 4.92 -4.66 -13.56
C LYS A 51 3.79 -4.03 -12.75
N GLU A 52 2.98 -4.86 -12.09
CA GLU A 52 1.85 -4.40 -11.28
C GLU A 52 2.20 -4.28 -9.80
N TYR A 53 3.05 -5.16 -9.28
CA TYR A 53 3.34 -5.30 -7.86
C TYR A 53 4.82 -5.14 -7.57
N GLY A 54 5.25 -3.89 -7.43
CA GLY A 54 6.64 -3.57 -7.12
C GLY A 54 7.02 -3.87 -5.66
N PHE A 55 8.32 -3.86 -5.40
CA PHE A 55 8.84 -4.12 -4.06
C PHE A 55 8.41 -3.06 -3.04
N TYR A 56 8.57 -1.78 -3.37
CA TYR A 56 8.21 -0.68 -2.47
C TYR A 56 6.71 -0.44 -2.43
N ALA A 57 6.05 -0.45 -3.59
CA ALA A 57 4.61 -0.26 -3.75
C ALA A 57 4.05 0.94 -2.97
N ASN A 58 4.79 2.05 -2.99
CA ASN A 58 4.34 3.30 -2.37
C ASN A 58 3.18 3.90 -3.16
N VAL A 59 2.22 4.50 -2.46
CA VAL A 59 1.12 5.20 -3.12
C VAL A 59 1.69 6.42 -3.86
N ASN A 60 1.57 6.41 -5.18
CA ASN A 60 2.08 7.46 -6.07
C ASN A 60 1.08 7.75 -7.17
N PRO A 61 0.39 8.93 -7.15
CA PRO A 61 -0.61 9.27 -8.15
C PRO A 61 -0.03 9.51 -9.54
N GLN A 62 1.30 9.71 -9.66
CA GLN A 62 1.98 9.95 -10.93
C GLN A 62 2.36 8.66 -11.66
N VAL A 63 2.25 7.52 -11.01
CA VAL A 63 2.53 6.20 -11.58
C VAL A 63 1.22 5.42 -11.68
N SER A 64 0.77 5.18 -12.92
CA SER A 64 -0.46 4.45 -13.18
C SER A 64 -0.22 2.94 -13.12
N HIS A 65 -1.23 2.21 -12.62
CA HIS A 65 -1.30 0.77 -12.79
C HIS A 65 -1.48 0.44 -14.28
N PRO A 66 -0.96 -0.70 -14.79
CA PRO A 66 -1.11 -1.06 -16.21
C PRO A 66 -2.55 -1.11 -16.70
N ARG A 67 -3.53 -1.34 -15.80
CA ARG A 67 -4.95 -1.50 -16.14
C ARG A 67 -5.84 -0.32 -15.75
N TRP A 68 -5.37 0.58 -14.88
CA TRP A 68 -6.15 1.76 -14.44
C TRP A 68 -5.24 2.87 -13.94
N SER A 69 -5.82 4.07 -13.78
CA SER A 69 -5.13 5.20 -13.19
C SER A 69 -5.25 5.19 -11.66
N GLN A 70 -4.15 5.53 -10.95
CA GLN A 70 -4.13 5.70 -9.51
C GLN A 70 -4.18 7.18 -9.09
N ALA A 71 -4.46 8.08 -10.05
CA ALA A 71 -4.43 9.52 -9.80
C ALA A 71 -5.57 10.01 -8.90
N SER A 72 -6.65 9.25 -8.78
CA SER A 72 -7.78 9.58 -7.92
C SER A 72 -8.24 8.38 -7.12
N GLU A 73 -8.88 8.65 -5.99
CA GLU A 73 -9.41 7.62 -5.11
C GLU A 73 -10.86 7.92 -4.76
N ARG A 74 -11.60 6.89 -4.39
CA ARG A 74 -12.97 7.00 -3.91
C ARG A 74 -13.00 6.73 -2.42
N ARG A 75 -13.56 7.67 -1.68
CA ARG A 75 -13.69 7.57 -0.24
C ARG A 75 -15.03 6.92 0.13
N LEU A 76 -15.02 6.01 1.08
CA LEU A 76 -16.23 5.38 1.57
C LEU A 76 -16.77 6.15 2.79
N PRO A 77 -18.10 6.19 3.01
CA PRO A 77 -19.14 5.68 2.12
C PRO A 77 -19.38 6.57 0.89
N THR A 78 -19.88 5.98 -0.19
CA THR A 78 -20.23 6.69 -1.41
C THR A 78 -21.72 6.50 -1.72
N SER A 79 -22.33 7.49 -2.42
CA SER A 79 -23.69 7.39 -2.94
C SER A 79 -23.72 7.73 -4.43
N LEU A 80 -24.82 7.42 -5.10
CA LEU A 80 -25.04 7.79 -6.51
C LEU A 80 -25.02 9.31 -6.72
N PHE A 81 -25.47 10.07 -5.71
CA PHE A 81 -25.58 11.54 -5.78
C PHE A 81 -24.36 12.26 -5.21
N SER A 82 -23.50 11.55 -4.48
CA SER A 82 -22.30 12.09 -3.84
C SER A 82 -21.16 11.07 -3.91
N PRO A 83 -20.61 10.82 -5.09
CA PRO A 83 -19.44 9.94 -5.19
C PRO A 83 -18.24 10.66 -4.54
N ASN A 84 -17.74 10.10 -3.45
CA ASN A 84 -16.63 10.69 -2.70
C ASN A 84 -15.29 10.41 -3.39
N ARG A 85 -15.07 10.98 -4.57
CA ARG A 85 -13.81 10.94 -5.27
C ARG A 85 -12.95 12.13 -4.92
N ARG A 86 -11.66 11.88 -4.72
CA ARG A 86 -10.66 12.91 -4.47
C ARG A 86 -9.34 12.54 -5.13
N PRO A 87 -8.43 13.52 -5.39
CA PRO A 87 -7.08 13.19 -5.86
C PRO A 87 -6.35 12.31 -4.87
N THR A 88 -5.63 11.30 -5.38
CA THR A 88 -4.74 10.48 -4.57
C THR A 88 -3.53 11.31 -4.17
N LEU A 89 -3.18 11.29 -2.89
CA LEU A 89 -2.01 11.98 -2.39
C LEU A 89 -0.77 11.09 -2.45
N MET A 90 0.40 11.70 -2.74
CA MET A 90 1.68 11.00 -2.69
C MET A 90 1.90 10.40 -1.31
N PHE A 91 2.36 9.15 -1.23
CA PHE A 91 2.47 8.39 0.01
C PHE A 91 1.17 8.37 0.83
N ASN A 92 0.04 8.46 0.15
CA ASN A 92 -1.29 8.50 0.78
C ASN A 92 -1.41 9.60 1.86
N GLY A 93 -0.73 10.73 1.65
CA GLY A 93 -0.70 11.85 2.59
C GLY A 93 0.35 11.76 3.69
N TYR A 94 1.17 10.72 3.74
CA TYR A 94 2.22 10.53 4.75
C TYR A 94 3.61 11.01 4.29
N GLY A 95 3.66 11.90 3.29
CA GLY A 95 4.92 12.37 2.72
C GLY A 95 5.87 12.98 3.75
N ASP A 96 5.38 13.78 4.70
CA ASP A 96 6.20 14.40 5.73
C ASP A 96 6.89 13.38 6.63
N GLU A 97 6.24 12.23 6.87
CA GLU A 97 6.74 11.18 7.74
C GLU A 97 7.67 10.19 7.06
N VAL A 98 7.46 9.92 5.76
CA VAL A 98 8.13 8.78 5.10
C VAL A 98 8.94 9.12 3.85
N ALA A 99 8.77 10.32 3.25
CA ALA A 99 9.44 10.65 2.00
C ALA A 99 10.97 10.55 2.08
N HIS A 100 11.55 10.86 3.23
CA HIS A 100 12.99 10.79 3.45
C HIS A 100 13.57 9.37 3.28
N LEU A 101 12.75 8.33 3.50
CA LEU A 101 13.16 6.94 3.33
C LEU A 101 13.46 6.61 1.85
N TYR A 102 12.91 7.38 0.95
CA TYR A 102 12.97 7.15 -0.50
C TYR A 102 13.73 8.24 -1.24
N ALA A 103 14.46 9.08 -0.51
CA ALA A 103 15.25 10.15 -1.10
C ALA A 103 16.32 9.60 -2.06
N GLY A 104 16.44 10.21 -3.23
CA GLY A 104 17.38 9.77 -4.26
C GLY A 104 16.92 8.60 -5.11
N MET A 105 15.76 8.02 -4.85
CA MET A 105 15.18 6.93 -5.64
C MET A 105 14.35 7.48 -6.80
N ASN A 106 14.36 6.75 -7.92
CA ASN A 106 13.45 7.03 -9.03
C ASN A 106 12.10 6.36 -8.74
N LEU A 107 11.15 7.11 -8.19
CA LEU A 107 9.87 6.58 -7.75
C LEU A 107 8.96 6.08 -8.88
N ARG A 108 9.30 6.38 -10.12
CA ARG A 108 8.58 5.84 -11.29
C ARG A 108 8.98 4.40 -11.58
N ASN A 109 10.26 4.06 -11.37
CA ASN A 109 10.81 2.73 -11.60
C ASN A 109 10.88 1.89 -10.31
N ASP A 110 11.14 2.56 -9.18
CA ASP A 110 11.30 1.95 -7.85
C ASP A 110 9.98 2.00 -7.07
N TYR A 111 8.98 1.34 -7.58
CA TYR A 111 7.70 1.25 -6.89
C TYR A 111 7.39 -0.16 -6.37
#